data_450807913b75cff8d85209d0bf1e948a
#
_entry.id   450807913b75cff8d85209d0bf1e948a
#
_cell.length_a   1.000
_cell.length_b   1.000
_cell.length_c   1.000
_cell.angle_alpha   90.00
_cell.angle_beta   90.00
_cell.angle_gamma   90.00
#
_symmetry.space_group_name_H-M   'P 1'
#
loop_
_entity.id
_entity.type
_entity.pdbx_description
1 polymer ?
#
loop_
_entity_poly.entity_id
_entity_poly.type
_entity_poly.pdbx_seq_one_letter_code
_entity_poly.pdbx_strand_id
1 'polypeptide(L)'
;MNEKLNGIFSYLDIDDKTGLASENNVESLSAFQKLFYEQARSKIGVDAVYFLRDEEGVAKIPLIYFSMLEDDNTAKAAQLHRLSWNMGEAPLLFIVTPTELKIYNNYQTPQKKDGTLDPEAGLIDTISLITDLETQRQKLAPYNRMLLESGEYWRRAEGRFNVNTRIDTTLMNNLRVMRRRLIIRIKSRVNNVQISTENIVSIVHGLLSRSILIKYLEERKDSNGESVFPKDFYEQFSFDNTVCKQYTDVLGNKDATYNLFSVLESKFNGDMLPLIDNEREIITKGDLQELKSFLIGDSDLESQQMTLWPLYDFNIIPIKIISSIYELFFHLSDVGDDDKGTYYTPLHLVDTLLDEVYPWEGGYEPISIIDPSCGSGIFLVEVYRRIVCRWMHTKGVSQITNEQLTAILKECIYGVDLNEEAVRVASFSLSLALCDFLDPRSIWNELSLSLIHI
;
A
#
# COMPACT_ATOMS: atom_id res chain seq x y z
N MET A 1 -25.47 -11.45 9.24
CA MET A 1 -24.36 -12.33 8.78
C MET A 1 -24.97 -13.64 8.29
N ASN A 2 -24.46 -14.23 7.21
CA ASN A 2 -25.03 -15.42 6.56
C ASN A 2 -24.78 -16.70 7.39
N GLU A 3 -25.75 -17.64 7.40
CA GLU A 3 -25.64 -18.91 8.13
C GLU A 3 -24.39 -19.74 7.77
N LYS A 4 -23.93 -19.67 6.50
CA LYS A 4 -22.73 -20.38 6.06
C LYS A 4 -21.46 -19.85 6.72
N LEU A 5 -21.29 -18.52 6.79
CA LEU A 5 -20.15 -17.91 7.50
C LEU A 5 -20.16 -18.29 8.98
N ASN A 6 -21.32 -18.24 9.63
CA ASN A 6 -21.44 -18.63 11.02
C ASN A 6 -21.07 -20.09 11.26
N GLY A 7 -21.44 -20.99 10.34
CA GLY A 7 -21.01 -22.39 10.37
C GLY A 7 -19.49 -22.53 10.27
N ILE A 8 -18.85 -21.80 9.36
CA ILE A 8 -17.39 -21.79 9.19
C ILE A 8 -16.72 -21.26 10.46
N PHE A 9 -17.18 -20.13 11.02
CA PHE A 9 -16.63 -19.57 12.25
C PHE A 9 -16.70 -20.56 13.42
N SER A 10 -17.81 -21.27 13.55
CA SER A 10 -17.97 -22.31 14.57
C SER A 10 -16.97 -23.47 14.39
N TYR A 11 -16.67 -23.89 13.16
CA TYR A 11 -15.66 -24.93 12.89
C TYR A 11 -14.23 -24.46 13.16
N LEU A 12 -13.95 -23.17 12.90
CA LEU A 12 -12.65 -22.58 13.16
C LEU A 12 -12.44 -22.22 14.64
N ASP A 13 -13.47 -22.28 15.47
CA ASP A 13 -13.47 -21.84 16.88
C ASP A 13 -13.18 -20.35 17.01
N ILE A 14 -13.79 -19.51 16.15
CA ILE A 14 -13.64 -18.06 16.14
C ILE A 14 -14.98 -17.37 16.36
N ASP A 15 -14.98 -16.34 17.22
CA ASP A 15 -16.11 -15.50 17.53
C ASP A 15 -15.65 -14.07 17.92
N ASP A 16 -16.60 -13.23 18.30
CA ASP A 16 -16.34 -11.86 18.73
C ASP A 16 -15.37 -11.78 19.93
N LYS A 17 -15.37 -12.80 20.80
CA LYS A 17 -14.51 -12.85 21.98
C LYS A 17 -13.09 -13.32 21.65
N THR A 18 -12.92 -14.00 20.54
CA THR A 18 -11.63 -14.54 20.09
C THR A 18 -10.91 -13.67 19.05
N GLY A 19 -11.52 -12.57 18.61
CA GLY A 19 -10.87 -11.62 17.70
C GLY A 19 -11.55 -11.47 16.34
N LEU A 20 -12.77 -11.98 16.16
CA LEU A 20 -13.53 -11.77 14.94
C LEU A 20 -14.14 -10.37 14.91
N ALA A 21 -13.85 -9.62 13.85
CA ALA A 21 -14.48 -8.34 13.54
C ALA A 21 -15.44 -8.50 12.37
N SER A 22 -16.65 -8.01 12.51
CA SER A 22 -17.71 -8.07 11.51
C SER A 22 -18.70 -6.92 11.69
N GLU A 23 -19.63 -6.74 10.77
CA GLU A 23 -20.69 -5.73 10.88
C GLU A 23 -21.50 -5.84 12.18
N ASN A 24 -21.63 -7.04 12.75
CA ASN A 24 -22.44 -7.27 13.94
C ASN A 24 -21.82 -6.71 15.23
N ASN A 25 -20.50 -6.51 15.27
CA ASN A 25 -19.79 -6.10 16.49
C ASN A 25 -18.92 -4.84 16.33
N VAL A 26 -19.10 -4.08 15.21
CA VAL A 26 -18.30 -2.87 14.90
C VAL A 26 -18.19 -1.90 16.07
N GLU A 27 -19.29 -1.69 16.82
CA GLU A 27 -19.31 -0.74 17.95
C GLU A 27 -18.48 -1.19 19.15
N SER A 28 -18.17 -2.48 19.26
CA SER A 28 -17.38 -3.06 20.35
C SER A 28 -15.92 -3.34 19.98
N LEU A 29 -15.53 -3.05 18.73
CA LEU A 29 -14.17 -3.25 18.26
C LEU A 29 -13.21 -2.24 18.89
N SER A 30 -11.95 -2.65 19.10
CA SER A 30 -10.87 -1.73 19.43
C SER A 30 -10.61 -0.75 18.27
N ALA A 31 -9.91 0.35 18.55
CA ALA A 31 -9.57 1.34 17.52
C ALA A 31 -8.82 0.71 16.34
N PHE A 32 -7.88 -0.18 16.62
CA PHE A 32 -7.12 -0.94 15.64
C PHE A 32 -8.02 -1.85 14.78
N GLN A 33 -8.83 -2.70 15.44
CA GLN A 33 -9.72 -3.62 14.74
C GLN A 33 -10.72 -2.89 13.86
N LYS A 34 -11.30 -1.79 14.36
CA LYS A 34 -12.27 -0.98 13.62
C LYS A 34 -11.64 -0.38 12.37
N LEU A 35 -10.48 0.26 12.50
CA LEU A 35 -9.75 0.84 11.37
C LEU A 35 -9.49 -0.20 10.27
N PHE A 36 -8.88 -1.33 10.64
CA PHE A 36 -8.51 -2.36 9.67
C PHE A 36 -9.73 -3.06 9.05
N TYR A 37 -10.76 -3.34 9.83
CA TYR A 37 -11.99 -3.92 9.33
C TYR A 37 -12.71 -2.98 8.35
N GLU A 38 -12.87 -1.70 8.70
CA GLU A 38 -13.52 -0.71 7.84
C GLU A 38 -12.74 -0.48 6.54
N GLN A 39 -11.42 -0.44 6.59
CA GLN A 39 -10.58 -0.37 5.39
C GLN A 39 -10.73 -1.63 4.53
N ALA A 40 -10.65 -2.82 5.10
CA ALA A 40 -10.81 -4.07 4.36
C ALA A 40 -12.21 -4.19 3.75
N ARG A 41 -13.26 -3.82 4.51
CA ARG A 41 -14.65 -3.82 4.03
C ARG A 41 -14.85 -2.84 2.86
N SER A 42 -14.39 -1.61 3.00
CA SER A 42 -14.60 -0.56 1.98
C SER A 42 -13.77 -0.77 0.73
N LYS A 43 -12.54 -1.24 0.85
CA LYS A 43 -11.57 -1.35 -0.26
C LYS A 43 -11.61 -2.72 -0.97
N ILE A 44 -11.88 -3.79 -0.26
CA ILE A 44 -11.87 -5.16 -0.79
C ILE A 44 -13.27 -5.75 -0.87
N GLY A 45 -14.16 -5.38 0.06
CA GLY A 45 -15.50 -5.95 0.18
C GLY A 45 -15.51 -7.20 1.07
N VAL A 46 -14.69 -7.22 2.13
CA VAL A 46 -14.71 -8.33 3.09
C VAL A 46 -15.91 -8.22 4.03
N ASP A 47 -16.46 -9.36 4.42
CA ASP A 47 -17.58 -9.45 5.36
C ASP A 47 -17.11 -9.52 6.81
N ALA A 48 -15.92 -10.12 7.05
CA ALA A 48 -15.33 -10.23 8.37
C ALA A 48 -13.79 -10.33 8.31
N VAL A 49 -13.15 -9.99 9.42
CA VAL A 49 -11.69 -10.11 9.60
C VAL A 49 -11.42 -10.81 10.93
N TYR A 50 -10.58 -11.83 10.92
CA TYR A 50 -10.09 -12.46 12.14
C TYR A 50 -8.70 -11.94 12.50
N PHE A 51 -8.54 -11.48 13.75
CA PHE A 51 -7.30 -10.91 14.28
C PHE A 51 -6.63 -11.85 15.27
N LEU A 52 -5.31 -11.98 15.15
CA LEU A 52 -4.50 -12.55 16.22
C LEU A 52 -4.53 -11.61 17.44
N ARG A 53 -4.71 -12.20 18.63
CA ARG A 53 -4.64 -11.49 19.90
C ARG A 53 -3.39 -11.90 20.70
N ASP A 54 -2.90 -10.97 21.50
CA ASP A 54 -1.89 -11.28 22.50
C ASP A 54 -2.51 -11.97 23.74
N GLU A 55 -1.66 -12.25 24.74
CA GLU A 55 -2.07 -12.89 26.00
C GLU A 55 -3.06 -12.05 26.81
N GLU A 56 -3.08 -10.72 26.61
CA GLU A 56 -3.99 -9.78 27.24
C GLU A 56 -5.31 -9.64 26.47
N GLY A 57 -5.42 -10.30 25.32
CA GLY A 57 -6.61 -10.28 24.46
C GLY A 57 -6.67 -9.07 23.52
N VAL A 58 -5.57 -8.33 23.37
CA VAL A 58 -5.47 -7.19 22.46
C VAL A 58 -5.19 -7.68 21.05
N ALA A 59 -5.95 -7.19 20.07
CA ALA A 59 -5.75 -7.53 18.65
C ALA A 59 -4.45 -6.90 18.13
N LYS A 60 -3.62 -7.71 17.47
CA LYS A 60 -2.30 -7.31 16.97
C LYS A 60 -2.21 -7.27 15.45
N ILE A 61 -2.60 -8.34 14.79
CA ILE A 61 -2.50 -8.48 13.33
C ILE A 61 -3.73 -9.18 12.75
N PRO A 62 -4.21 -8.78 11.56
CA PRO A 62 -5.24 -9.53 10.84
C PRO A 62 -4.62 -10.84 10.30
N LEU A 63 -5.29 -11.97 10.52
CA LEU A 63 -4.86 -13.28 10.04
C LEU A 63 -5.67 -13.77 8.85
N ILE A 64 -6.99 -13.54 8.87
CA ILE A 64 -7.90 -14.06 7.84
C ILE A 64 -8.88 -12.97 7.42
N TYR A 65 -9.01 -12.79 6.11
CA TYR A 65 -10.14 -12.10 5.50
C TYR A 65 -11.20 -13.09 5.09
N PHE A 66 -12.46 -12.80 5.36
CA PHE A 66 -13.62 -13.57 4.92
C PHE A 66 -14.46 -12.74 3.97
N SER A 67 -14.74 -13.27 2.78
CA SER A 67 -15.63 -12.65 1.79
C SER A 67 -16.63 -13.66 1.27
N MET A 68 -17.85 -13.20 0.98
CA MET A 68 -18.89 -13.99 0.37
C MET A 68 -19.11 -13.58 -1.08
N LEU A 69 -19.31 -14.56 -1.94
CA LEU A 69 -19.79 -14.36 -3.30
C LEU A 69 -21.19 -14.95 -3.46
N GLU A 70 -22.04 -14.28 -4.22
CA GLU A 70 -23.40 -14.72 -4.53
C GLU A 70 -23.43 -15.87 -5.55
N ASP A 71 -22.32 -16.08 -6.26
CA ASP A 71 -22.16 -17.09 -7.30
C ASP A 71 -20.78 -17.77 -7.23
N ASP A 72 -20.64 -18.93 -7.87
CA ASP A 72 -19.38 -19.68 -7.95
C ASP A 72 -18.43 -19.13 -9.04
N ASN A 73 -18.38 -17.82 -9.24
CA ASN A 73 -17.60 -17.17 -10.27
C ASN A 73 -16.11 -17.09 -9.91
N THR A 74 -15.29 -17.86 -10.62
CA THR A 74 -13.85 -17.93 -10.41
C THR A 74 -13.12 -16.62 -10.74
N ALA A 75 -13.64 -15.83 -11.70
CA ALA A 75 -13.05 -14.53 -12.03
C ALA A 75 -13.27 -13.52 -10.90
N LYS A 76 -14.44 -13.52 -10.25
CA LYS A 76 -14.69 -12.70 -9.06
C LYS A 76 -13.79 -13.12 -7.89
N ALA A 77 -13.59 -14.41 -7.69
CA ALA A 77 -12.67 -14.92 -6.66
C ALA A 77 -11.22 -14.47 -6.94
N ALA A 78 -10.74 -14.56 -8.18
CA ALA A 78 -9.42 -14.07 -8.57
C ALA A 78 -9.28 -12.55 -8.36
N GLN A 79 -10.34 -11.78 -8.63
CA GLN A 79 -10.35 -10.35 -8.37
C GLN A 79 -10.30 -10.03 -6.88
N LEU A 80 -11.05 -10.73 -6.04
CA LEU A 80 -10.97 -10.58 -4.58
C LEU A 80 -9.57 -10.93 -4.06
N HIS A 81 -8.96 -12.01 -4.56
CA HIS A 81 -7.58 -12.35 -4.23
C HIS A 81 -6.61 -11.24 -4.63
N ARG A 82 -6.75 -10.65 -5.83
CA ARG A 82 -5.95 -9.49 -6.24
C ARG A 82 -6.10 -8.31 -5.29
N LEU A 83 -7.33 -7.94 -4.93
CA LEU A 83 -7.58 -6.82 -4.01
C LEU A 83 -7.00 -7.10 -2.61
N SER A 84 -7.19 -8.31 -2.11
CA SER A 84 -6.67 -8.75 -0.81
C SER A 84 -5.12 -8.80 -0.80
N TRP A 85 -4.51 -9.26 -1.89
CA TRP A 85 -3.05 -9.22 -2.07
C TRP A 85 -2.50 -7.79 -2.06
N ASN A 86 -3.19 -6.83 -2.72
CA ASN A 86 -2.82 -5.41 -2.68
C ASN A 86 -2.92 -4.80 -1.28
N MET A 87 -3.83 -5.26 -0.44
CA MET A 87 -3.92 -4.84 0.97
C MET A 87 -2.73 -5.37 1.79
N GLY A 88 -2.28 -6.60 1.51
CA GLY A 88 -1.04 -7.18 2.01
C GLY A 88 -0.96 -7.45 3.53
N GLU A 89 -2.05 -7.25 4.27
CA GLU A 89 -2.05 -7.33 5.73
C GLU A 89 -2.32 -8.76 6.24
N ALA A 90 -3.42 -9.39 5.83
CA ALA A 90 -3.76 -10.74 6.27
C ALA A 90 -3.15 -11.81 5.35
N PRO A 91 -2.50 -12.85 5.88
CA PRO A 91 -1.90 -13.92 5.07
C PRO A 91 -2.92 -14.86 4.42
N LEU A 92 -4.15 -14.94 4.92
CA LEU A 92 -5.18 -15.84 4.42
C LEU A 92 -6.41 -15.06 3.94
N LEU A 93 -7.00 -15.54 2.84
CA LEU A 93 -8.30 -15.09 2.34
C LEU A 93 -9.23 -16.31 2.17
N PHE A 94 -10.39 -16.28 2.82
CA PHE A 94 -11.44 -17.27 2.73
C PHE A 94 -12.59 -16.70 1.91
N ILE A 95 -12.87 -17.29 0.75
CA ILE A 95 -13.96 -16.89 -0.12
C ILE A 95 -15.05 -17.95 -0.08
N VAL A 96 -16.21 -17.57 0.45
CA VAL A 96 -17.40 -18.44 0.57
C VAL A 96 -18.30 -18.19 -0.62
N THR A 97 -18.56 -19.24 -1.39
CA THR A 97 -19.50 -19.24 -2.50
C THR A 97 -20.75 -20.08 -2.16
N PRO A 98 -21.77 -20.16 -3.02
CA PRO A 98 -22.91 -21.04 -2.79
C PRO A 98 -22.56 -22.50 -2.58
N THR A 99 -21.52 -23.03 -3.24
CA THR A 99 -21.19 -24.47 -3.22
C THR A 99 -19.85 -24.79 -2.60
N GLU A 100 -18.93 -23.81 -2.47
CA GLU A 100 -17.55 -24.05 -2.08
C GLU A 100 -17.03 -22.98 -1.11
N LEU A 101 -16.04 -23.35 -0.30
CA LEU A 101 -15.12 -22.45 0.38
C LEU A 101 -13.76 -22.58 -0.29
N LYS A 102 -13.24 -21.45 -0.79
CA LYS A 102 -11.89 -21.34 -1.37
C LYS A 102 -10.98 -20.61 -0.40
N ILE A 103 -9.80 -21.18 -0.14
CA ILE A 103 -8.80 -20.64 0.79
C ILE A 103 -7.57 -20.27 0.00
N TYR A 104 -7.19 -18.99 0.05
CA TYR A 104 -6.06 -18.43 -0.67
C TYR A 104 -4.94 -17.99 0.27
N ASN A 105 -3.71 -18.14 -0.21
CA ASN A 105 -2.51 -17.52 0.32
C ASN A 105 -2.37 -16.10 -0.26
N ASN A 106 -2.59 -15.08 0.55
CA ASN A 106 -2.48 -13.68 0.15
C ASN A 106 -1.05 -13.18 -0.08
N TYR A 107 -0.04 -13.98 0.21
CA TYR A 107 1.35 -13.64 -0.13
C TYR A 107 1.70 -14.04 -1.55
N GLN A 108 0.89 -14.89 -2.19
CA GLN A 108 1.12 -15.31 -3.56
C GLN A 108 0.56 -14.29 -4.56
N THR A 109 1.41 -13.86 -5.49
CA THR A 109 1.02 -12.98 -6.60
C THR A 109 -0.12 -13.60 -7.43
N PRO A 110 -1.24 -12.90 -7.63
CA PRO A 110 -2.46 -13.44 -8.27
C PRO A 110 -2.39 -13.39 -9.80
N GLN A 111 -1.28 -13.82 -10.40
CA GLN A 111 -1.02 -13.62 -11.83
C GLN A 111 -0.38 -14.85 -12.48
N LYS A 112 -0.76 -15.12 -13.74
CA LYS A 112 -0.06 -16.04 -14.63
C LYS A 112 1.19 -15.39 -15.23
N LYS A 113 2.03 -16.21 -15.87
CA LYS A 113 3.24 -15.73 -16.58
C LYS A 113 2.93 -14.76 -17.71
N ASP A 114 1.74 -14.81 -18.30
CA ASP A 114 1.26 -13.92 -19.36
C ASP A 114 0.67 -12.59 -18.85
N GLY A 115 0.70 -12.36 -17.55
CA GLY A 115 0.19 -11.13 -16.92
C GLY A 115 -1.31 -11.13 -16.61
N THR A 116 -2.05 -12.17 -16.99
CA THR A 116 -3.48 -12.28 -16.67
C THR A 116 -3.70 -12.77 -15.23
N LEU A 117 -4.86 -12.44 -14.63
CA LEU A 117 -5.22 -12.96 -13.32
C LEU A 117 -5.36 -14.48 -13.38
N ASP A 118 -4.84 -15.15 -12.37
CA ASP A 118 -4.90 -16.59 -12.21
C ASP A 118 -5.80 -16.99 -11.03
N PRO A 119 -6.97 -17.57 -11.27
CA PRO A 119 -7.85 -18.04 -10.21
C PRO A 119 -7.24 -19.12 -9.32
N GLU A 120 -6.23 -19.84 -9.82
CA GLU A 120 -5.54 -20.91 -9.09
C GLU A 120 -4.29 -20.42 -8.36
N ALA A 121 -3.82 -19.20 -8.68
CA ALA A 121 -2.67 -18.63 -7.99
C ALA A 121 -2.99 -18.43 -6.50
N GLY A 122 -2.14 -18.95 -5.63
CA GLY A 122 -2.33 -18.86 -4.19
C GLY A 122 -3.48 -19.71 -3.63
N LEU A 123 -4.24 -20.43 -4.45
CA LEU A 123 -5.28 -21.33 -3.94
C LEU A 123 -4.64 -22.48 -3.15
N ILE A 124 -4.96 -22.55 -1.86
CA ILE A 124 -4.46 -23.58 -0.94
C ILE A 124 -5.39 -24.78 -0.92
N ASP A 125 -6.69 -24.51 -0.70
CA ASP A 125 -7.73 -25.51 -0.57
C ASP A 125 -9.05 -25.08 -1.19
N THR A 126 -9.81 -26.05 -1.66
CA THR A 126 -11.22 -25.91 -2.03
C THR A 126 -12.04 -26.95 -1.24
N ILE A 127 -12.97 -26.46 -0.43
CA ILE A 127 -13.83 -27.29 0.44
C ILE A 127 -15.26 -27.18 -0.06
N SER A 128 -15.84 -28.29 -0.46
CA SER A 128 -17.25 -28.31 -0.88
C SER A 128 -18.16 -28.10 0.33
N LEU A 129 -19.09 -27.17 0.23
CA LEU A 129 -20.10 -26.84 1.25
C LEU A 129 -21.41 -27.61 1.09
N ILE A 130 -21.50 -28.44 0.06
CA ILE A 130 -22.65 -29.34 -0.20
C ILE A 130 -22.42 -30.77 0.29
N THR A 131 -21.21 -31.07 0.78
CA THR A 131 -20.89 -32.34 1.41
C THR A 131 -21.41 -32.39 2.85
N ASP A 132 -21.34 -33.60 3.49
CA ASP A 132 -21.68 -33.73 4.89
C ASP A 132 -20.80 -32.88 5.82
N LEU A 133 -21.37 -32.51 6.97
CA LEU A 133 -20.73 -31.59 7.92
C LEU A 133 -19.44 -32.17 8.52
N GLU A 134 -19.31 -33.47 8.65
CA GLU A 134 -18.12 -34.13 9.20
C GLU A 134 -16.94 -33.98 8.23
N THR A 135 -17.17 -34.20 6.93
CA THR A 135 -16.16 -33.97 5.88
C THR A 135 -15.71 -32.53 5.85
N GLN A 136 -16.63 -31.54 5.95
CA GLN A 136 -16.27 -30.11 6.01
C GLN A 136 -15.42 -29.82 7.22
N ARG A 137 -15.80 -30.33 8.40
CA ARG A 137 -15.08 -30.15 9.66
C ARG A 137 -13.64 -30.69 9.61
N GLN A 138 -13.47 -31.88 9.06
CA GLN A 138 -12.14 -32.48 8.89
C GLN A 138 -11.23 -31.66 7.99
N LYS A 139 -11.76 -31.12 6.89
CA LYS A 139 -11.02 -30.27 5.97
C LYS A 139 -10.70 -28.87 6.56
N LEU A 140 -11.56 -28.35 7.43
CA LEU A 140 -11.34 -27.06 8.12
C LEU A 140 -10.44 -27.19 9.37
N ALA A 141 -10.26 -28.40 9.90
CA ALA A 141 -9.48 -28.63 11.11
C ALA A 141 -8.04 -28.03 11.08
N PRO A 142 -7.30 -28.04 9.95
CA PRO A 142 -5.99 -27.42 9.87
C PRO A 142 -6.01 -25.90 10.10
N TYR A 143 -7.13 -25.23 9.87
CA TYR A 143 -7.30 -23.78 9.98
C TYR A 143 -7.94 -23.35 11.31
N ASN A 144 -8.10 -24.30 12.24
CA ASN A 144 -8.65 -23.99 13.56
C ASN A 144 -7.81 -22.93 14.28
N ARG A 145 -8.47 -22.05 15.01
CA ARG A 145 -7.89 -20.93 15.75
C ARG A 145 -6.63 -21.32 16.52
N MET A 146 -6.70 -22.39 17.31
CA MET A 146 -5.56 -22.80 18.14
C MET A 146 -4.31 -23.15 17.32
N LEU A 147 -4.47 -23.72 16.12
CA LEU A 147 -3.35 -24.03 15.24
C LEU A 147 -2.77 -22.78 14.58
N LEU A 148 -3.61 -21.80 14.26
CA LEU A 148 -3.19 -20.52 13.71
C LEU A 148 -2.44 -19.68 14.75
N GLU A 149 -3.01 -19.50 15.94
CA GLU A 149 -2.46 -18.68 17.03
C GLU A 149 -1.20 -19.29 17.64
N SER A 150 -1.12 -20.63 17.77
CA SER A 150 0.09 -21.32 18.28
C SER A 150 1.27 -21.33 17.30
N GLY A 151 1.05 -20.90 16.06
CA GLY A 151 2.07 -20.96 15.01
C GLY A 151 2.24 -22.33 14.36
N GLU A 152 1.50 -23.37 14.80
CA GLU A 152 1.63 -24.72 14.28
C GLU A 152 1.18 -24.83 12.81
N TYR A 153 0.13 -24.12 12.42
CA TYR A 153 -0.30 -24.04 11.01
C TYR A 153 0.84 -23.50 10.12
N TRP A 154 1.45 -22.40 10.52
CA TRP A 154 2.52 -21.74 9.73
C TRP A 154 3.76 -22.61 9.61
N ARG A 155 4.11 -23.34 10.66
CA ARG A 155 5.23 -24.28 10.66
C ARG A 155 4.98 -25.46 9.72
N ARG A 156 3.77 -26.02 9.71
CA ARG A 156 3.38 -27.09 8.77
C ARG A 156 3.26 -26.61 7.33
N ALA A 157 2.93 -25.35 7.13
CA ALA A 157 2.82 -24.70 5.83
C ALA A 157 4.13 -24.03 5.39
N GLU A 158 5.28 -24.36 6.02
CA GLU A 158 6.59 -23.82 5.69
C GLU A 158 6.87 -23.94 4.17
N GLY A 159 7.29 -22.83 3.55
CA GLY A 159 7.53 -22.72 2.12
C GLY A 159 6.31 -22.34 1.26
N ARG A 160 5.07 -22.42 1.80
CA ARG A 160 3.88 -21.92 1.07
C ARG A 160 3.77 -20.40 1.11
N PHE A 161 4.10 -19.78 2.27
CA PHE A 161 4.00 -18.34 2.48
C PHE A 161 5.35 -17.67 2.18
N ASN A 162 5.63 -17.48 0.87
CA ASN A 162 6.85 -16.85 0.44
C ASN A 162 6.75 -15.33 0.56
N VAL A 163 7.52 -14.74 1.46
CA VAL A 163 7.57 -13.28 1.67
C VAL A 163 8.04 -12.51 0.41
N ASN A 164 8.78 -13.16 -0.49
CA ASN A 164 9.26 -12.52 -1.72
C ASN A 164 8.15 -12.26 -2.75
N THR A 165 6.98 -12.88 -2.61
CA THR A 165 5.83 -12.67 -3.48
C THR A 165 4.75 -11.77 -2.87
N ARG A 166 4.99 -11.24 -1.67
CA ARG A 166 4.15 -10.21 -1.05
C ARG A 166 4.17 -8.92 -1.86
N ILE A 167 3.10 -8.15 -1.72
CA ILE A 167 2.93 -6.86 -2.39
C ILE A 167 4.10 -5.90 -2.14
N ASP A 168 4.54 -5.74 -0.89
CA ASP A 168 5.62 -4.87 -0.50
C ASP A 168 6.93 -5.25 -1.20
N THR A 169 7.36 -6.50 -1.07
CA THR A 169 8.58 -7.00 -1.70
C THR A 169 8.52 -6.95 -3.23
N THR A 170 7.37 -7.32 -3.81
CA THR A 170 7.18 -7.37 -5.26
C THR A 170 7.22 -5.97 -5.87
N LEU A 171 6.52 -5.00 -5.26
CA LEU A 171 6.52 -3.61 -5.71
C LEU A 171 7.92 -2.98 -5.62
N MET A 172 8.61 -3.21 -4.48
CA MET A 172 9.98 -2.72 -4.28
C MET A 172 10.95 -3.27 -5.33
N ASN A 173 10.88 -4.57 -5.63
CA ASN A 173 11.75 -5.19 -6.62
C ASN A 173 11.49 -4.65 -8.04
N ASN A 174 10.22 -4.46 -8.42
CA ASN A 174 9.87 -3.89 -9.73
C ASN A 174 10.41 -2.46 -9.88
N LEU A 175 10.32 -1.66 -8.83
CA LEU A 175 10.85 -0.30 -8.83
C LEU A 175 12.39 -0.27 -8.88
N ARG A 176 13.08 -1.19 -8.19
CA ARG A 176 14.55 -1.35 -8.32
C ARG A 176 14.96 -1.67 -9.77
N VAL A 177 14.26 -2.59 -10.41
CA VAL A 177 14.52 -2.94 -11.82
C VAL A 177 14.32 -1.71 -12.72
N MET A 178 13.21 -0.99 -12.57
CA MET A 178 12.93 0.21 -13.38
C MET A 178 13.97 1.30 -13.16
N ARG A 179 14.31 1.59 -11.89
CA ARG A 179 15.39 2.51 -11.51
C ARG A 179 16.69 2.18 -12.24
N ARG A 180 17.13 0.93 -12.12
CA ARG A 180 18.38 0.46 -12.74
C ARG A 180 18.37 0.65 -14.25
N ARG A 181 17.28 0.29 -14.92
CA ARG A 181 17.13 0.47 -16.39
C ARG A 181 17.26 1.93 -16.79
N LEU A 182 16.54 2.84 -16.13
CA LEU A 182 16.61 4.27 -16.43
C LEU A 182 18.03 4.83 -16.23
N ILE A 183 18.68 4.49 -15.11
CA ILE A 183 20.05 4.94 -14.83
C ILE A 183 21.02 4.46 -15.91
N ILE A 184 21.02 3.18 -16.28
CA ILE A 184 21.89 2.63 -17.32
C ILE A 184 21.63 3.31 -18.66
N ARG A 185 20.36 3.47 -19.03
CA ARG A 185 19.95 4.13 -20.29
C ARG A 185 20.42 5.58 -20.35
N ILE A 186 20.26 6.35 -19.28
CA ILE A 186 20.71 7.74 -19.24
C ILE A 186 22.23 7.80 -19.25
N LYS A 187 22.93 7.02 -18.42
CA LYS A 187 24.41 6.96 -18.39
C LYS A 187 25.00 6.65 -19.76
N SER A 188 24.46 5.69 -20.49
CA SER A 188 24.95 5.32 -21.82
C SER A 188 24.86 6.45 -22.84
N ARG A 189 23.92 7.37 -22.67
CA ARG A 189 23.67 8.48 -23.59
C ARG A 189 24.48 9.73 -23.25
N VAL A 190 24.68 10.00 -21.94
CA VAL A 190 25.33 11.26 -21.48
C VAL A 190 26.83 11.12 -21.21
N ASN A 191 27.47 10.02 -21.65
CA ASN A 191 28.90 9.75 -21.44
C ASN A 191 29.85 10.89 -21.90
N ASN A 192 29.39 11.82 -22.73
CA ASN A 192 30.16 12.98 -23.20
C ASN A 192 29.77 14.31 -22.52
N VAL A 193 28.87 14.28 -21.54
CA VAL A 193 28.43 15.48 -20.81
C VAL A 193 28.93 15.36 -19.36
N GLN A 194 29.45 16.47 -18.79
CA GLN A 194 29.95 16.50 -17.41
C GLN A 194 28.79 16.46 -16.38
N ILE A 195 28.05 15.35 -16.35
CA ILE A 195 26.99 15.09 -15.37
C ILE A 195 27.47 14.00 -14.43
N SER A 196 27.43 14.25 -13.13
CA SER A 196 27.80 13.25 -12.13
C SER A 196 26.81 12.09 -12.11
N THR A 197 27.28 10.91 -11.71
CA THR A 197 26.41 9.74 -11.47
C THR A 197 25.33 10.05 -10.45
N GLU A 198 25.69 10.77 -9.38
CA GLU A 198 24.78 11.16 -8.30
C GLU A 198 23.63 12.03 -8.83
N ASN A 199 23.90 12.97 -9.72
CA ASN A 199 22.86 13.79 -10.34
C ASN A 199 21.90 12.95 -11.20
N ILE A 200 22.43 11.98 -11.99
CA ILE A 200 21.57 11.05 -12.75
C ILE A 200 20.70 10.22 -11.83
N VAL A 201 21.24 9.71 -10.72
CA VAL A 201 20.50 8.95 -9.71
C VAL A 201 19.38 9.81 -9.12
N SER A 202 19.67 11.03 -8.70
CA SER A 202 18.70 11.98 -8.14
C SER A 202 17.58 12.30 -9.13
N ILE A 203 17.90 12.52 -10.41
CA ILE A 203 16.91 12.73 -11.47
C ILE A 203 15.97 11.53 -11.62
N VAL A 204 16.52 10.31 -11.64
CA VAL A 204 15.72 9.09 -11.77
C VAL A 204 14.84 8.89 -10.54
N HIS A 205 15.37 9.12 -9.34
CA HIS A 205 14.58 9.05 -8.10
C HIS A 205 13.45 10.07 -8.10
N GLY A 206 13.72 11.33 -8.46
CA GLY A 206 12.70 12.37 -8.58
C GLY A 206 11.59 12.00 -9.58
N LEU A 207 11.97 11.49 -10.77
CA LEU A 207 11.02 11.06 -11.79
C LEU A 207 10.14 9.91 -11.33
N LEU A 208 10.72 8.86 -10.72
CA LEU A 208 9.97 7.70 -10.22
C LEU A 208 9.07 8.09 -9.05
N SER A 209 9.59 8.90 -8.11
CA SER A 209 8.84 9.37 -6.94
C SER A 209 7.61 10.17 -7.35
N ARG A 210 7.77 11.14 -8.25
CA ARG A 210 6.63 11.91 -8.79
C ARG A 210 5.62 11.00 -9.49
N SER A 211 6.10 10.01 -10.25
CA SER A 211 5.20 9.09 -10.96
C SER A 211 4.38 8.22 -10.01
N ILE A 212 4.98 7.74 -8.93
CA ILE A 212 4.28 6.97 -7.89
C ILE A 212 3.24 7.83 -7.18
N LEU A 213 3.61 9.08 -6.81
CA LEU A 213 2.68 10.02 -6.20
C LEU A 213 1.48 10.31 -7.12
N ILE A 214 1.74 10.59 -8.41
CA ILE A 214 0.67 10.87 -9.36
C ILE A 214 -0.25 9.65 -9.51
N LYS A 215 0.30 8.44 -9.60
CA LYS A 215 -0.49 7.22 -9.67
C LYS A 215 -1.30 6.99 -8.39
N TYR A 216 -0.71 7.22 -7.23
CA TYR A 216 -1.42 7.16 -5.95
C TYR A 216 -2.61 8.13 -5.91
N LEU A 217 -2.39 9.40 -6.28
CA LEU A 217 -3.45 10.40 -6.30
C LEU A 217 -4.52 10.11 -7.37
N GLU A 218 -4.11 9.62 -8.55
CA GLU A 218 -5.00 9.28 -9.66
C GLU A 218 -5.95 8.12 -9.33
N GLU A 219 -5.45 7.09 -8.67
CA GLU A 219 -6.21 5.87 -8.37
C GLU A 219 -7.03 5.97 -7.09
N ARG A 220 -6.68 6.92 -6.20
CA ARG A 220 -7.42 7.11 -4.96
C ARG A 220 -8.81 7.66 -5.24
N LYS A 221 -9.84 6.93 -4.77
CA LYS A 221 -11.25 7.26 -5.01
C LYS A 221 -12.03 7.27 -3.70
N ASP A 222 -13.02 8.14 -3.64
CA ASP A 222 -14.03 8.11 -2.58
C ASP A 222 -15.09 7.02 -2.82
N SER A 223 -16.06 6.92 -1.90
CA SER A 223 -17.19 5.98 -1.99
C SER A 223 -18.08 6.21 -3.23
N ASN A 224 -18.01 7.38 -3.86
CA ASN A 224 -18.77 7.73 -5.07
C ASN A 224 -17.95 7.47 -6.35
N GLY A 225 -16.71 7.01 -6.22
CA GLY A 225 -15.77 6.78 -7.32
C GLY A 225 -15.09 8.06 -7.84
N GLU A 226 -15.20 9.18 -7.13
CA GLU A 226 -14.55 10.45 -7.46
C GLU A 226 -13.07 10.41 -7.08
N SER A 227 -12.20 10.80 -8.02
CA SER A 227 -10.75 10.84 -7.84
C SER A 227 -10.30 12.12 -7.12
N VAL A 228 -9.04 12.14 -6.64
CA VAL A 228 -8.36 13.34 -6.15
C VAL A 228 -8.34 14.43 -7.24
N PHE A 229 -7.99 14.05 -8.46
CA PHE A 229 -7.95 15.01 -9.57
C PHE A 229 -9.34 15.40 -10.04
N PRO A 230 -9.56 16.69 -10.36
CA PRO A 230 -10.81 17.13 -10.95
C PRO A 230 -11.15 16.35 -12.23
N LYS A 231 -12.44 16.28 -12.55
CA LYS A 231 -12.89 15.70 -13.80
C LYS A 231 -12.18 16.40 -14.97
N ASP A 232 -11.77 15.60 -15.95
CA ASP A 232 -11.08 16.08 -17.16
C ASP A 232 -9.72 16.79 -16.89
N PHE A 233 -9.15 16.61 -15.67
CA PHE A 233 -7.89 17.23 -15.26
C PHE A 233 -6.76 17.01 -16.27
N TYR A 234 -6.64 15.83 -16.86
CA TYR A 234 -5.57 15.49 -17.79
C TYR A 234 -5.77 16.06 -19.19
N GLU A 235 -6.97 16.48 -19.57
CA GLU A 235 -7.27 17.02 -20.91
C GLU A 235 -6.50 18.31 -21.21
N GLN A 236 -6.17 19.10 -20.19
CA GLN A 236 -5.34 20.30 -20.33
C GLN A 236 -3.90 20.01 -20.78
N PHE A 237 -3.44 18.78 -20.65
CA PHE A 237 -2.12 18.32 -21.08
C PHE A 237 -2.18 17.55 -22.42
N SER A 238 -3.30 17.60 -23.13
CA SER A 238 -3.45 16.98 -24.44
C SER A 238 -2.48 17.60 -25.46
N PHE A 239 -2.01 16.79 -26.38
CA PHE A 239 -1.03 17.20 -27.39
C PHE A 239 -1.35 16.57 -28.75
N ASP A 240 -1.00 17.27 -29.80
CA ASP A 240 -1.30 16.89 -31.18
C ASP A 240 -2.81 16.53 -31.31
N ASN A 241 -3.14 15.31 -31.71
CA ASN A 241 -4.50 14.79 -31.76
C ASN A 241 -4.81 13.80 -30.61
N THR A 242 -3.97 13.75 -29.57
CA THR A 242 -4.11 12.84 -28.43
C THR A 242 -4.78 13.54 -27.26
N VAL A 243 -5.98 13.11 -26.89
CA VAL A 243 -6.66 13.54 -25.67
C VAL A 243 -6.13 12.71 -24.49
N CYS A 244 -5.53 13.39 -23.51
CA CYS A 244 -5.03 12.73 -22.30
C CYS A 244 -6.18 12.55 -21.30
N LYS A 245 -6.38 11.32 -20.82
CA LYS A 245 -7.38 10.96 -19.82
C LYS A 245 -6.79 10.48 -18.49
N GLN A 246 -5.52 10.12 -18.51
CA GLN A 246 -4.78 9.56 -17.37
C GLN A 246 -3.30 9.92 -17.49
N TYR A 247 -2.56 9.73 -16.39
CA TYR A 247 -1.14 10.07 -16.32
C TYR A 247 -0.31 9.40 -17.43
N THR A 248 -0.55 8.12 -17.69
CA THR A 248 0.21 7.38 -18.71
C THR A 248 0.02 7.91 -20.13
N ASP A 249 -1.08 8.62 -20.42
CA ASP A 249 -1.27 9.29 -21.70
C ASP A 249 -0.35 10.52 -21.81
N VAL A 250 -0.23 11.29 -20.73
CA VAL A 250 0.62 12.49 -20.66
C VAL A 250 2.09 12.16 -20.88
N LEU A 251 2.56 11.00 -20.42
CA LEU A 251 3.93 10.50 -20.64
C LEU A 251 4.29 10.30 -22.13
N GLY A 252 3.33 10.31 -23.01
CA GLY A 252 3.55 10.27 -24.47
C GLY A 252 4.25 11.50 -25.03
N ASN A 253 4.21 12.63 -24.32
CA ASN A 253 4.82 13.90 -24.73
C ASN A 253 5.63 14.52 -23.59
N LYS A 254 6.89 14.86 -23.85
CA LYS A 254 7.80 15.40 -22.84
C LYS A 254 7.34 16.75 -22.28
N ASP A 255 6.92 17.67 -23.14
CA ASP A 255 6.49 19.00 -22.71
C ASP A 255 5.20 18.93 -21.89
N ALA A 256 4.24 18.10 -22.30
CA ALA A 256 3.03 17.83 -21.53
C ALA A 256 3.36 17.23 -20.15
N THR A 257 4.29 16.30 -20.08
CA THR A 257 4.73 15.68 -18.81
C THR A 257 5.31 16.71 -17.86
N TYR A 258 6.24 17.56 -18.33
CA TYR A 258 6.85 18.58 -17.47
C TYR A 258 5.89 19.72 -17.12
N ASN A 259 4.91 20.03 -17.98
CA ASN A 259 3.83 20.95 -17.64
C ASN A 259 2.94 20.37 -16.52
N LEU A 260 2.61 19.08 -16.58
CA LEU A 260 1.90 18.40 -15.48
C LEU A 260 2.70 18.49 -14.17
N PHE A 261 4.00 18.18 -14.20
CA PHE A 261 4.85 18.27 -13.01
C PHE A 261 4.85 19.68 -12.42
N SER A 262 4.97 20.72 -13.24
CA SER A 262 4.95 22.12 -12.79
C SER A 262 3.59 22.54 -12.20
N VAL A 263 2.48 22.05 -12.76
CA VAL A 263 1.14 22.29 -12.19
C VAL A 263 1.00 21.65 -10.82
N LEU A 264 1.46 20.40 -10.67
CA LEU A 264 1.39 19.69 -9.39
C LEU A 264 2.35 20.27 -8.35
N GLU A 265 3.56 20.68 -8.75
CA GLU A 265 4.53 21.39 -7.91
C GLU A 265 3.92 22.69 -7.36
N SER A 266 3.31 23.49 -8.22
CA SER A 266 2.61 24.72 -7.81
C SER A 266 1.41 24.44 -6.89
N LYS A 267 0.65 23.36 -7.16
CA LYS A 267 -0.56 23.01 -6.40
C LYS A 267 -0.26 22.51 -5.00
N PHE A 268 0.76 21.65 -4.87
CA PHE A 268 1.12 21.02 -3.60
C PHE A 268 2.30 21.68 -2.88
N ASN A 269 2.74 22.86 -3.35
CA ASN A 269 3.84 23.64 -2.81
C ASN A 269 5.20 22.91 -2.80
N GLY A 270 5.80 22.85 -3.93
CA GLY A 270 7.09 22.45 -4.52
C GLY A 270 8.22 21.79 -3.74
N ASP A 271 8.25 21.88 -2.41
CA ASP A 271 9.44 21.49 -1.64
C ASP A 271 9.65 19.96 -1.52
N MET A 272 8.63 19.15 -1.80
CA MET A 272 8.67 17.73 -1.50
C MET A 272 9.22 16.86 -2.64
N LEU A 273 8.89 17.21 -3.87
CA LEU A 273 9.39 16.52 -5.07
C LEU A 273 9.82 17.53 -6.14
N PRO A 274 10.80 18.39 -5.83
CA PRO A 274 11.24 19.44 -6.75
C PRO A 274 11.76 18.84 -8.05
N LEU A 275 11.63 19.61 -9.12
CA LEU A 275 12.34 19.31 -10.35
C LEU A 275 13.84 19.50 -10.11
N ILE A 276 14.62 18.50 -10.45
CA ILE A 276 16.08 18.52 -10.32
C ILE A 276 16.68 19.38 -11.44
N ASP A 277 17.72 20.14 -11.13
CA ASP A 277 18.42 20.96 -12.13
C ASP A 277 18.84 20.13 -13.33
N ASN A 278 18.58 20.67 -14.54
CA ASN A 278 18.84 20.04 -15.83
C ASN A 278 18.02 18.72 -16.10
N GLU A 279 17.11 18.31 -15.21
CA GLU A 279 16.31 17.11 -15.42
C GLU A 279 15.57 17.12 -16.75
N ARG A 280 14.89 18.25 -17.05
CA ARG A 280 14.14 18.38 -18.31
C ARG A 280 15.04 18.25 -19.55
N GLU A 281 16.31 18.63 -19.46
CA GLU A 281 17.26 18.49 -20.58
C GLU A 281 17.74 17.07 -20.74
N ILE A 282 18.00 16.38 -19.62
CA ILE A 282 18.56 15.04 -19.55
C ILE A 282 17.53 13.98 -19.93
N ILE A 283 16.33 14.05 -19.41
CA ILE A 283 15.23 13.12 -19.68
C ILE A 283 14.74 13.30 -21.12
N THR A 284 14.69 12.23 -21.85
CA THR A 284 14.21 12.19 -23.25
C THR A 284 12.81 11.62 -23.34
N LYS A 285 12.15 11.79 -24.49
CA LYS A 285 10.90 11.12 -24.82
C LYS A 285 11.02 9.59 -24.69
N GLY A 286 12.19 9.02 -25.03
CA GLY A 286 12.43 7.59 -24.90
C GLY A 286 12.45 7.09 -23.45
N ASP A 287 12.95 7.90 -22.51
CA ASP A 287 12.96 7.55 -21.08
C ASP A 287 11.54 7.60 -20.50
N LEU A 288 10.73 8.58 -20.92
CA LEU A 288 9.32 8.67 -20.55
C LEU A 288 8.50 7.53 -21.17
N GLN A 289 8.83 7.09 -22.38
CA GLN A 289 8.20 5.93 -23.00
C GLN A 289 8.52 4.63 -22.25
N GLU A 290 9.76 4.45 -21.79
CA GLU A 290 10.15 3.33 -20.93
C GLU A 290 9.34 3.32 -19.62
N LEU A 291 9.23 4.48 -18.98
CA LEU A 291 8.41 4.64 -17.78
C LEU A 291 6.92 4.36 -18.06
N LYS A 292 6.40 4.85 -19.19
CA LYS A 292 5.01 4.57 -19.62
C LYS A 292 4.80 3.07 -19.80
N SER A 293 5.66 2.39 -20.53
CA SER A 293 5.58 0.94 -20.77
C SER A 293 5.60 0.15 -19.45
N PHE A 294 6.44 0.58 -18.50
CA PHE A 294 6.47 0.00 -17.16
C PHE A 294 5.13 0.16 -16.42
N LEU A 295 4.55 1.38 -16.44
CA LEU A 295 3.29 1.69 -15.73
C LEU A 295 2.05 1.04 -16.35
N ILE A 296 2.04 0.73 -17.64
CA ILE A 296 0.95 0.02 -18.32
C ILE A 296 1.15 -1.50 -18.36
N GLY A 297 2.30 -2.00 -17.90
CA GLY A 297 2.60 -3.42 -17.84
C GLY A 297 2.98 -4.03 -19.18
N ASP A 298 3.41 -3.24 -20.17
CA ASP A 298 3.95 -3.76 -21.42
C ASP A 298 5.17 -4.63 -21.13
N SER A 299 5.21 -5.82 -21.75
CA SER A 299 6.38 -6.69 -21.66
C SER A 299 7.55 -6.08 -22.39
N ASP A 300 8.70 -6.01 -21.73
CA ASP A 300 9.96 -5.77 -22.43
C ASP A 300 10.29 -6.99 -23.29
N LEU A 301 10.38 -6.77 -24.59
CA LEU A 301 10.68 -7.81 -25.57
C LEU A 301 12.06 -8.48 -25.36
N GLU A 302 12.98 -7.83 -24.64
CA GLU A 302 14.33 -8.36 -24.38
C GLU A 302 14.39 -9.29 -23.16
N SER A 303 13.59 -9.04 -22.11
CA SER A 303 13.64 -9.82 -20.87
C SER A 303 12.57 -10.91 -20.77
N GLN A 304 11.56 -10.93 -21.63
CA GLN A 304 10.38 -11.81 -21.57
C GLN A 304 9.63 -11.74 -20.21
N GLN A 305 9.90 -10.74 -19.38
CA GLN A 305 9.31 -10.57 -18.09
C GLN A 305 8.32 -9.40 -18.12
N MET A 306 7.03 -9.72 -18.04
CA MET A 306 5.99 -8.70 -17.92
C MET A 306 6.14 -7.97 -16.58
N THR A 307 5.91 -6.66 -16.58
CA THR A 307 5.85 -5.93 -15.33
C THR A 307 4.55 -6.29 -14.61
N LEU A 308 4.61 -6.37 -13.28
CA LEU A 308 3.45 -6.65 -12.44
C LEU A 308 2.59 -5.40 -12.19
N TRP A 309 2.95 -4.25 -12.81
CA TRP A 309 2.33 -2.97 -12.52
C TRP A 309 0.79 -2.96 -12.63
N PRO A 310 0.15 -3.59 -13.64
CA PRO A 310 -1.32 -3.63 -13.74
C PRO A 310 -2.02 -4.39 -12.62
N LEU A 311 -1.28 -5.16 -11.81
CA LEU A 311 -1.83 -5.81 -10.62
C LEU A 311 -1.96 -4.87 -9.45
N TYR A 312 -1.12 -3.83 -9.38
CA TYR A 312 -1.12 -2.87 -8.28
C TYR A 312 -2.38 -2.00 -8.34
N ASP A 313 -2.89 -1.70 -7.16
CA ASP A 313 -4.03 -0.83 -6.96
C ASP A 313 -3.71 0.14 -5.83
N PHE A 314 -3.29 1.34 -6.20
CA PHE A 314 -2.85 2.36 -5.24
C PHE A 314 -3.97 2.91 -4.36
N ASN A 315 -5.24 2.65 -4.70
CA ASN A 315 -6.34 2.91 -3.79
C ASN A 315 -6.37 1.96 -2.59
N ILE A 316 -5.80 0.76 -2.75
CA ILE A 316 -5.83 -0.31 -1.75
C ILE A 316 -4.50 -0.42 -1.01
N ILE A 317 -3.37 -0.30 -1.72
CA ILE A 317 -2.03 -0.44 -1.14
C ILE A 317 -1.87 0.47 0.08
N PRO A 318 -1.50 -0.08 1.25
CA PRO A 318 -1.29 0.72 2.44
C PRO A 318 -0.20 1.79 2.26
N ILE A 319 -0.44 2.97 2.79
CA ILE A 319 0.47 4.11 2.66
C ILE A 319 1.87 3.82 3.20
N LYS A 320 2.01 2.97 4.21
CA LYS A 320 3.29 2.52 4.76
C LYS A 320 4.17 1.83 3.71
N ILE A 321 3.57 1.09 2.76
CA ILE A 321 4.30 0.46 1.65
C ILE A 321 4.77 1.54 0.66
N ILE A 322 3.94 2.54 0.39
CA ILE A 322 4.31 3.66 -0.49
C ILE A 322 5.45 4.49 0.13
N SER A 323 5.40 4.76 1.43
CA SER A 323 6.47 5.44 2.15
C SER A 323 7.79 4.68 2.09
N SER A 324 7.76 3.35 2.19
CA SER A 324 8.96 2.50 2.07
C SER A 324 9.65 2.59 0.69
N ILE A 325 8.93 2.96 -0.36
CA ILE A 325 9.51 3.16 -1.71
C ILE A 325 10.48 4.34 -1.70
N TYR A 326 10.08 5.43 -1.05
CA TYR A 326 10.92 6.63 -0.96
C TYR A 326 12.16 6.38 -0.12
N GLU A 327 12.02 5.64 0.98
CA GLU A 327 13.14 5.18 1.78
C GLU A 327 14.12 4.33 0.96
N LEU A 328 13.61 3.39 0.16
CA LEU A 328 14.42 2.59 -0.75
C LEU A 328 15.26 3.46 -1.69
N PHE A 329 14.65 4.46 -2.32
CA PHE A 329 15.36 5.34 -3.25
C PHE A 329 16.43 6.16 -2.55
N PHE A 330 16.15 6.60 -1.34
CA PHE A 330 17.11 7.34 -0.53
C PHE A 330 18.38 6.53 -0.21
N HIS A 331 18.23 5.26 0.13
CA HIS A 331 19.36 4.40 0.50
C HIS A 331 20.14 3.82 -0.69
N LEU A 332 19.60 3.88 -1.92
CA LEU A 332 20.26 3.37 -3.11
C LEU A 332 21.11 4.46 -3.78
N SER A 333 22.38 4.61 -3.39
CA SER A 333 23.29 5.63 -3.95
C SER A 333 23.85 5.29 -5.32
N ASP A 334 24.08 3.98 -5.63
CA ASP A 334 24.72 3.55 -6.89
C ASP A 334 24.05 2.33 -7.54
N VAL A 335 24.33 2.09 -8.83
CA VAL A 335 23.82 0.95 -9.62
C VAL A 335 24.32 -0.40 -9.12
N GLY A 336 25.36 -0.42 -8.27
CA GLY A 336 25.98 -1.61 -7.70
C GLY A 336 25.69 -1.84 -6.22
N ASP A 337 24.90 -0.98 -5.57
CA ASP A 337 24.64 -1.03 -4.12
C ASP A 337 23.54 -2.02 -3.71
N ASP A 338 23.10 -2.89 -4.62
CA ASP A 338 22.07 -3.90 -4.33
C ASP A 338 22.45 -4.86 -3.19
N ASP A 339 23.74 -4.92 -2.81
CA ASP A 339 24.29 -5.80 -1.75
C ASP A 339 24.73 -5.08 -0.47
N LYS A 340 24.77 -3.76 -0.44
CA LYS A 340 25.04 -3.04 0.82
C LYS A 340 23.76 -2.93 1.61
N GLY A 341 23.66 -3.70 2.69
CA GLY A 341 22.53 -3.75 3.59
C GLY A 341 22.03 -2.34 3.92
N THR A 342 20.99 -1.93 3.24
CA THR A 342 20.26 -0.72 3.56
C THR A 342 19.63 -0.91 4.91
N TYR A 343 19.87 -0.01 5.84
CA TYR A 343 19.31 -0.03 7.19
C TYR A 343 17.82 0.36 7.15
N TYR A 344 17.03 -0.39 6.37
CA TYR A 344 15.59 -0.32 6.40
C TYR A 344 15.10 -0.92 7.70
N THR A 345 14.33 -0.17 8.47
CA THR A 345 13.68 -0.72 9.66
C THR A 345 12.44 -1.48 9.22
N PRO A 346 12.41 -2.82 9.33
CA PRO A 346 11.25 -3.60 8.93
C PRO A 346 10.00 -3.17 9.68
N LEU A 347 8.88 -3.03 8.98
CA LEU A 347 7.60 -2.57 9.53
C LEU A 347 7.17 -3.36 10.77
N HIS A 348 7.37 -4.68 10.78
CA HIS A 348 7.03 -5.51 11.95
C HIS A 348 7.85 -5.15 13.20
N LEU A 349 9.08 -4.67 13.04
CA LEU A 349 9.90 -4.21 14.15
C LEU A 349 9.41 -2.85 14.65
N VAL A 350 9.04 -1.95 13.73
CA VAL A 350 8.42 -0.66 14.07
C VAL A 350 7.14 -0.89 14.88
N ASP A 351 6.26 -1.75 14.38
CA ASP A 351 5.01 -2.09 15.06
C ASP A 351 5.25 -2.68 16.45
N THR A 352 6.18 -3.63 16.58
CA THR A 352 6.54 -4.25 17.88
C THR A 352 7.03 -3.21 18.89
N LEU A 353 7.94 -2.33 18.49
CA LEU A 353 8.45 -1.28 19.37
C LEU A 353 7.40 -0.26 19.76
N LEU A 354 6.55 0.13 18.81
CA LEU A 354 5.47 1.08 19.09
C LEU A 354 4.35 0.46 19.92
N ASP A 355 4.12 -0.84 19.86
CA ASP A 355 3.16 -1.51 20.73
C ASP A 355 3.57 -1.44 22.20
N GLU A 356 4.87 -1.37 22.50
CA GLU A 356 5.38 -1.18 23.87
C GLU A 356 5.31 0.30 24.32
N VAL A 357 5.54 1.25 23.41
CA VAL A 357 5.69 2.67 23.77
C VAL A 357 4.38 3.45 23.59
N TYR A 358 3.68 3.19 22.51
CA TYR A 358 2.44 3.86 22.13
C TYR A 358 1.51 2.90 21.35
N PRO A 359 0.87 1.94 22.04
CA PRO A 359 -0.01 0.95 21.40
C PRO A 359 -1.19 1.58 20.68
N TRP A 360 -1.86 0.82 19.81
CA TRP A 360 -3.07 1.28 19.10
C TRP A 360 -4.23 1.57 20.06
N GLU A 361 -4.35 0.81 21.15
CA GLU A 361 -5.38 0.95 22.16
C GLU A 361 -5.04 2.04 23.17
N GLY A 362 -6.09 2.62 23.74
CA GLY A 362 -5.98 3.67 24.75
C GLY A 362 -6.73 4.95 24.34
N GLY A 363 -6.91 5.83 25.29
CA GLY A 363 -7.49 7.16 25.05
C GLY A 363 -6.50 8.07 24.31
N TYR A 364 -7.05 9.08 23.66
CA TYR A 364 -6.23 10.17 23.13
C TYR A 364 -5.88 11.12 24.29
N GLU A 365 -4.59 11.32 24.49
CA GLU A 365 -4.03 12.39 25.29
C GLU A 365 -3.06 13.19 24.43
N PRO A 366 -3.02 14.52 24.55
CA PRO A 366 -2.02 15.32 23.88
C PRO A 366 -0.62 14.88 24.29
N ILE A 367 0.16 14.39 23.34
CA ILE A 367 1.54 13.91 23.55
C ILE A 367 2.42 14.45 22.44
N SER A 368 3.66 14.82 22.78
CA SER A 368 4.67 15.15 21.80
C SER A 368 5.69 14.04 21.72
N ILE A 369 5.90 13.52 20.52
CA ILE A 369 6.81 12.41 20.24
C ILE A 369 7.91 12.92 19.30
N ILE A 370 9.15 12.64 19.67
CA ILE A 370 10.33 13.01 18.88
C ILE A 370 11.11 11.74 18.49
N ASP A 371 11.47 11.66 17.21
CA ASP A 371 12.48 10.73 16.73
C ASP A 371 13.75 11.51 16.42
N PRO A 372 14.84 11.35 17.22
CA PRO A 372 16.06 12.13 17.07
C PRO A 372 16.97 11.69 15.92
N SER A 373 16.61 10.62 15.20
CA SER A 373 17.29 10.13 13.99
C SER A 373 16.27 9.48 13.06
N CYS A 374 15.32 10.30 12.61
CA CYS A 374 14.07 9.82 12.03
C CYS A 374 14.22 9.15 10.65
N GLY A 375 15.34 9.33 9.97
CA GLY A 375 15.52 8.78 8.63
C GLY A 375 14.39 9.20 7.70
N SER A 376 13.77 8.23 7.04
CA SER A 376 12.59 8.39 6.17
C SER A 376 11.27 8.60 6.93
N GLY A 377 11.29 8.62 8.26
CA GLY A 377 10.16 8.91 9.12
C GLY A 377 9.20 7.75 9.38
N ILE A 378 9.60 6.50 9.21
CA ILE A 378 8.72 5.34 9.34
C ILE A 378 8.08 5.24 10.74
N PHE A 379 8.83 5.49 11.82
CA PHE A 379 8.30 5.56 13.18
C PHE A 379 7.33 6.72 13.34
N LEU A 380 7.64 7.89 12.80
CA LEU A 380 6.80 9.08 12.87
C LEU A 380 5.47 8.87 12.15
N VAL A 381 5.49 8.22 10.99
CA VAL A 381 4.29 7.87 10.20
C VAL A 381 3.39 6.94 11.00
N GLU A 382 3.92 5.86 11.56
CA GLU A 382 3.12 4.89 12.32
C GLU A 382 2.59 5.48 13.64
N VAL A 383 3.39 6.29 14.33
CA VAL A 383 2.93 7.02 15.53
C VAL A 383 1.82 8.00 15.17
N TYR A 384 1.98 8.79 14.11
CA TYR A 384 0.95 9.71 13.65
C TYR A 384 -0.38 9.01 13.38
N ARG A 385 -0.35 7.87 12.67
CA ARG A 385 -1.53 7.06 12.41
C ARG A 385 -2.21 6.59 13.71
N ARG A 386 -1.43 6.13 14.69
CA ARG A 386 -1.93 5.70 15.99
C ARG A 386 -2.57 6.86 16.77
N ILE A 387 -1.96 8.03 16.77
CA ILE A 387 -2.50 9.24 17.41
C ILE A 387 -3.85 9.63 16.79
N VAL A 388 -3.91 9.69 15.45
CA VAL A 388 -5.15 10.01 14.73
C VAL A 388 -6.24 9.00 15.03
N CYS A 389 -5.95 7.70 15.01
CA CYS A 389 -6.93 6.66 15.31
C CYS A 389 -7.45 6.75 16.75
N ARG A 390 -6.57 6.97 17.74
CA ARG A 390 -6.98 7.16 19.13
C ARG A 390 -7.84 8.43 19.30
N TRP A 391 -7.47 9.51 18.60
CA TRP A 391 -8.26 10.74 18.59
C TRP A 391 -9.68 10.50 18.07
N MET A 392 -9.79 9.88 16.89
CA MET A 392 -11.09 9.55 16.28
C MET A 392 -11.92 8.64 17.18
N HIS A 393 -11.31 7.60 17.74
CA HIS A 393 -11.98 6.66 18.64
C HIS A 393 -12.47 7.36 19.91
N THR A 394 -11.63 8.18 20.55
CA THR A 394 -11.98 8.94 21.76
C THR A 394 -13.11 9.95 21.50
N LYS A 395 -13.13 10.56 20.33
CA LYS A 395 -14.18 11.50 19.91
C LYS A 395 -15.45 10.82 19.39
N GLY A 396 -15.42 9.51 19.14
CA GLY A 396 -16.55 8.76 18.57
C GLY A 396 -16.90 9.19 17.15
N VAL A 397 -15.90 9.62 16.35
CA VAL A 397 -16.09 10.10 14.98
C VAL A 397 -15.47 9.13 13.97
N SER A 398 -16.09 9.01 12.80
CA SER A 398 -15.58 8.22 11.68
C SER A 398 -14.81 9.04 10.63
N GLN A 399 -14.82 10.35 10.76
CA GLN A 399 -14.12 11.27 9.85
C GLN A 399 -13.40 12.35 10.65
N ILE A 400 -12.31 12.85 10.12
CA ILE A 400 -11.46 13.89 10.70
C ILE A 400 -11.17 14.95 9.63
N THR A 401 -11.14 16.24 10.04
CA THR A 401 -10.89 17.35 9.11
C THR A 401 -9.39 17.53 8.86
N ASN A 402 -9.05 18.17 7.73
CA ASN A 402 -7.66 18.55 7.42
C ASN A 402 -7.04 19.44 8.50
N GLU A 403 -7.81 20.37 9.06
CA GLU A 403 -7.33 21.24 10.16
C GLU A 403 -6.93 20.43 11.39
N GLN A 404 -7.76 19.45 11.77
CA GLN A 404 -7.49 18.58 12.92
C GLN A 404 -6.29 17.66 12.68
N LEU A 405 -6.18 17.06 11.49
CA LEU A 405 -5.02 16.25 11.09
C LEU A 405 -3.74 17.05 11.13
N THR A 406 -3.78 18.26 10.57
CA THR A 406 -2.64 19.18 10.55
C THR A 406 -2.24 19.64 11.97
N ALA A 407 -3.22 19.91 12.84
CA ALA A 407 -2.96 20.27 14.23
C ALA A 407 -2.26 19.12 14.98
N ILE A 408 -2.78 17.89 14.86
CA ILE A 408 -2.14 16.70 15.46
C ILE A 408 -0.71 16.53 14.93
N LEU A 409 -0.50 16.69 13.62
CA LEU A 409 0.82 16.54 13.03
C LEU A 409 1.82 17.57 13.58
N LYS A 410 1.43 18.83 13.66
CA LYS A 410 2.29 19.93 14.14
C LYS A 410 2.56 19.92 15.64
N GLU A 411 1.60 19.48 16.41
CA GLU A 411 1.67 19.53 17.87
C GLU A 411 2.27 18.27 18.50
N CYS A 412 2.13 17.12 17.79
CA CYS A 412 2.49 15.83 18.37
C CYS A 412 3.75 15.21 17.76
N ILE A 413 4.14 15.55 16.52
CA ILE A 413 5.17 14.82 15.77
C ILE A 413 6.38 15.70 15.52
N TYR A 414 7.55 15.22 15.94
CA TYR A 414 8.85 15.88 15.73
C TYR A 414 9.86 14.87 15.23
N GLY A 415 10.62 15.24 14.20
CA GLY A 415 11.71 14.44 13.65
C GLY A 415 12.98 15.26 13.55
N VAL A 416 14.12 14.60 13.72
CA VAL A 416 15.44 15.21 13.49
C VAL A 416 16.31 14.21 12.73
N ASP A 417 16.99 14.68 11.70
CA ASP A 417 18.02 13.89 11.01
C ASP A 417 19.14 14.79 10.52
N LEU A 418 20.36 14.24 10.41
CA LEU A 418 21.50 14.95 9.84
C LEU A 418 21.42 15.07 8.33
N ASN A 419 20.66 14.21 7.70
CA ASN A 419 20.52 14.15 6.26
C ASN A 419 19.26 14.88 5.81
N GLU A 420 19.43 15.99 5.10
CA GLU A 420 18.35 16.82 4.60
C GLU A 420 17.40 16.08 3.64
N GLU A 421 17.93 15.14 2.83
CA GLU A 421 17.07 14.33 1.95
C GLU A 421 16.20 13.35 2.74
N ALA A 422 16.71 12.77 3.82
CA ALA A 422 15.94 11.93 4.74
C ALA A 422 14.77 12.72 5.34
N VAL A 423 15.02 13.93 5.80
CA VAL A 423 13.99 14.84 6.32
C VAL A 423 12.92 15.15 5.27
N ARG A 424 13.30 15.36 4.01
CA ARG A 424 12.34 15.55 2.91
C ARG A 424 11.47 14.32 2.69
N VAL A 425 12.08 13.13 2.71
CA VAL A 425 11.35 11.86 2.59
C VAL A 425 10.41 11.65 3.77
N ALA A 426 10.85 11.95 5.00
CA ALA A 426 10.02 11.87 6.20
C ALA A 426 8.80 12.81 6.12
N SER A 427 9.03 14.07 5.71
CA SER A 427 7.96 15.06 5.48
C SER A 427 6.95 14.59 4.44
N PHE A 428 7.44 14.02 3.34
CA PHE A 428 6.59 13.44 2.31
C PHE A 428 5.78 12.26 2.82
N SER A 429 6.40 11.32 3.54
CA SER A 429 5.75 10.15 4.11
C SER A 429 4.64 10.54 5.09
N LEU A 430 4.87 11.55 5.93
CA LEU A 430 3.87 12.11 6.83
C LEU A 430 2.71 12.77 6.08
N SER A 431 3.00 13.48 5.00
CA SER A 431 1.95 14.07 4.15
C SER A 431 1.09 13.02 3.46
N LEU A 432 1.70 11.93 3.00
CA LEU A 432 0.95 10.80 2.47
C LEU A 432 0.10 10.13 3.56
N ALA A 433 0.63 9.98 4.78
CA ALA A 433 -0.12 9.43 5.91
C ALA A 433 -1.33 10.31 6.28
N LEU A 434 -1.19 11.63 6.18
CA LEU A 434 -2.30 12.57 6.34
C LEU A 434 -3.35 12.38 5.24
N CYS A 435 -2.93 12.21 3.99
CA CYS A 435 -3.83 11.92 2.87
C CYS A 435 -4.65 10.64 3.07
N ASP A 436 -4.15 9.66 3.83
CA ASP A 436 -4.87 8.39 4.06
C ASP A 436 -6.18 8.58 4.86
N PHE A 437 -6.26 9.64 5.65
CA PHE A 437 -7.44 10.01 6.44
C PHE A 437 -8.33 11.04 5.76
N LEU A 438 -7.90 11.67 4.68
CA LEU A 438 -8.66 12.66 3.93
C LEU A 438 -9.47 12.03 2.81
N ASP A 439 -10.62 12.62 2.56
CA ASP A 439 -11.35 12.32 1.35
C ASP A 439 -10.60 12.91 0.11
N PRO A 440 -10.69 12.26 -1.07
CA PRO A 440 -9.97 12.67 -2.27
C PRO A 440 -10.16 14.14 -2.68
N ARG A 441 -11.34 14.70 -2.50
CA ARG A 441 -11.62 16.11 -2.86
C ARG A 441 -10.91 17.07 -1.90
N SER A 442 -10.85 16.75 -0.62
CA SER A 442 -10.13 17.54 0.37
C SER A 442 -8.63 17.53 0.09
N ILE A 443 -8.07 16.40 -0.38
CA ILE A 443 -6.67 16.35 -0.81
C ILE A 443 -6.39 17.40 -1.90
N TRP A 444 -7.23 17.47 -2.93
CA TRP A 444 -7.03 18.44 -4.00
C TRP A 444 -7.23 19.88 -3.57
N ASN A 445 -8.26 20.16 -2.78
CA ASN A 445 -8.67 21.52 -2.47
C ASN A 445 -7.89 22.15 -1.32
N GLU A 446 -7.54 21.38 -0.31
CA GLU A 446 -7.10 21.86 0.99
C GLU A 446 -5.65 21.49 1.32
N LEU A 447 -5.10 20.44 0.69
CA LEU A 447 -3.77 20.00 1.02
C LEU A 447 -2.72 20.97 0.50
N SER A 448 -1.96 21.54 1.43
CA SER A 448 -0.70 22.26 1.15
C SER A 448 0.41 21.52 1.86
N LEU A 449 1.32 20.95 1.10
CA LEU A 449 2.40 20.10 1.62
C LEU A 449 3.51 20.91 2.34
N SER A 450 3.41 22.26 2.38
CA SER A 450 4.34 23.14 3.09
C SER A 450 4.19 23.15 4.62
N LEU A 451 3.32 22.31 5.16
CA LEU A 451 2.89 22.38 6.56
C LEU A 451 3.80 21.63 7.55
N ILE A 452 4.80 20.92 7.06
CA ILE A 452 5.63 20.05 7.90
C ILE A 452 6.96 20.74 8.19
N HIS A 453 7.11 21.21 9.41
CA HIS A 453 8.40 21.62 9.98
C HIS A 453 9.01 20.40 10.70
N ILE A 454 9.87 19.69 10.03
CA ILE A 454 10.74 18.66 10.61
C ILE A 454 12.11 19.28 10.84
#